data_4c95f7f0d45e853262c1c99f92e2a003
#
_entry.id   4c95f7f0d45e853262c1c99f92e2a003
#
_cell.length_a   1.000
_cell.length_b   1.000
_cell.length_c   1.000
_cell.angle_alpha   90.00
_cell.angle_beta   90.00
_cell.angle_gamma   90.00
#
_symmetry.space_group_name_H-M   'P 1'
#
loop_
_entity.id
_entity.type
_entity.pdbx_description
1 polymer ?
#
loop_
_entity_poly.entity_id
_entity_poly.type
_entity_poly.pdbx_seq_one_letter_code
_entity_poly.pdbx_strand_id
1 'polypeptide(L)'
;MKKMALTMLMGGSLAAQAADNLKFHGTLISPPNCTINNDQTIDVKFGNLLINKIDGTRYAQNVPYEITCDSTVRDETMALTLTLSGSVSDFNPAAVNTSVAGLGIELRQNDQPFTLGSTITVNEQSIPVLKAIPVKKSGASLKEGGFDATATLQVDYQ
;
A
#
# COMPACT_ATOMS: atom_id res chain seq x y z
N MET A 1 42.07 84.47 33.47
CA MET A 1 41.27 83.45 34.14
C MET A 1 40.23 82.93 33.17
N LYS A 2 40.51 81.86 32.45
CA LYS A 2 39.64 81.26 31.45
C LYS A 2 39.07 79.94 32.03
N LYS A 3 37.80 79.91 32.27
CA LYS A 3 37.11 78.69 32.68
C LYS A 3 36.73 77.85 31.47
N MET A 4 37.33 76.68 31.34
CA MET A 4 37.02 75.72 30.30
C MET A 4 35.90 74.82 30.81
N ALA A 5 34.74 74.90 30.17
CA ALA A 5 33.59 73.98 30.48
C ALA A 5 33.74 72.74 29.61
N LEU A 6 33.89 71.60 30.26
CA LEU A 6 33.98 70.28 29.60
C LEU A 6 32.53 69.70 29.49
N THR A 7 32.00 69.70 28.29
CA THR A 7 30.66 69.13 27.98
C THR A 7 30.82 67.66 27.72
N MET A 8 30.27 66.82 28.61
CA MET A 8 30.27 65.36 28.52
C MET A 8 29.07 64.93 27.67
N LEU A 9 29.29 64.48 26.44
CA LEU A 9 28.26 63.84 25.61
C LEU A 9 28.04 62.42 26.10
N MET A 10 26.89 62.18 26.72
CA MET A 10 26.38 60.83 27.01
C MET A 10 25.78 60.28 25.69
N GLY A 11 26.49 59.35 25.01
CA GLY A 11 25.97 58.56 23.91
C GLY A 11 25.05 57.49 24.43
N GLY A 12 23.75 57.68 24.30
CA GLY A 12 22.74 56.64 24.56
C GLY A 12 22.76 55.58 23.45
N SER A 13 23.19 54.36 23.75
CA SER A 13 23.03 53.22 22.87
C SER A 13 21.56 52.84 22.74
N LEU A 14 20.94 53.15 21.63
CA LEU A 14 19.62 52.58 21.24
C LEU A 14 19.80 51.12 20.94
N ALA A 15 19.43 50.25 21.89
CA ALA A 15 19.31 48.84 21.62
C ALA A 15 18.12 48.65 20.64
N ALA A 16 18.43 48.32 19.40
CA ALA A 16 17.38 47.87 18.45
C ALA A 16 16.85 46.55 18.92
N GLN A 17 15.64 46.57 19.50
CA GLN A 17 14.89 45.34 19.80
C GLN A 17 14.35 44.81 18.49
N ALA A 18 14.93 43.71 18.01
CA ALA A 18 14.34 42.94 16.91
C ALA A 18 13.04 42.29 17.43
N ALA A 19 11.92 42.78 16.95
CA ALA A 19 10.64 42.13 17.24
C ALA A 19 10.56 40.84 16.43
N ASP A 20 10.07 39.77 17.07
CA ASP A 20 9.76 38.51 16.38
C ASP A 20 8.66 38.76 15.34
N ASN A 21 9.05 38.79 14.07
CA ASN A 21 8.18 39.08 12.95
C ASN A 21 7.82 37.83 12.14
N LEU A 22 8.25 36.63 12.61
CA LEU A 22 8.02 35.36 11.93
C LEU A 22 7.43 34.38 12.94
N LYS A 23 6.25 33.84 12.59
CA LYS A 23 5.55 32.83 13.37
C LYS A 23 5.38 31.58 12.51
N PHE A 24 5.65 30.44 13.11
CA PHE A 24 5.43 29.13 12.50
C PHE A 24 4.32 28.42 13.25
N HIS A 25 3.38 27.84 12.52
CA HIS A 25 2.35 26.99 13.08
C HIS A 25 2.05 25.83 12.15
N GLY A 26 1.65 24.72 12.71
CA GLY A 26 1.27 23.50 12.01
C GLY A 26 0.64 22.53 12.98
N THR A 27 0.00 21.53 12.46
CA THR A 27 -0.56 20.42 13.22
C THR A 27 0.18 19.16 12.83
N LEU A 28 0.65 18.40 13.82
CA LEU A 28 1.17 17.05 13.59
C LEU A 28 0.01 16.07 13.63
N ILE A 29 -0.11 15.26 12.60
CA ILE A 29 -1.09 14.19 12.52
C ILE A 29 -0.35 12.88 12.26
N SER A 30 -0.91 11.77 12.76
CA SER A 30 -0.47 10.43 12.39
C SER A 30 -1.40 9.89 11.31
N PRO A 31 -0.87 9.17 10.30
CA PRO A 31 -1.72 8.43 9.38
C PRO A 31 -2.53 7.37 10.16
N PRO A 32 -3.74 7.03 9.71
CA PRO A 32 -4.51 5.96 10.32
C PRO A 32 -3.82 4.61 10.08
N ASN A 33 -3.92 3.70 11.05
CA ASN A 33 -3.57 2.30 10.84
C ASN A 33 -4.74 1.60 10.18
N CYS A 34 -4.49 0.97 9.05
CA CYS A 34 -5.48 0.20 8.33
C CYS A 34 -5.14 -1.28 8.34
N THR A 35 -6.14 -2.12 8.41
CA THR A 35 -6.00 -3.58 8.37
C THR A 35 -6.89 -4.17 7.28
N ILE A 36 -6.53 -5.34 6.82
CA ILE A 36 -7.35 -6.14 5.91
C ILE A 36 -8.01 -7.26 6.71
N ASN A 37 -9.33 -7.34 6.66
CA ASN A 37 -10.15 -8.32 7.37
C ASN A 37 -9.79 -8.44 8.86
N ASN A 38 -9.43 -7.33 9.52
CA ASN A 38 -8.95 -7.31 10.91
C ASN A 38 -7.83 -8.33 11.15
N ASP A 39 -6.86 -8.38 10.24
CA ASP A 39 -5.71 -9.30 10.22
C ASP A 39 -6.07 -10.80 10.15
N GLN A 40 -7.31 -11.12 9.76
CA GLN A 40 -7.72 -12.50 9.56
C GLN A 40 -7.36 -12.99 8.15
N THR A 41 -6.96 -14.25 8.07
CA THR A 41 -6.64 -14.89 6.79
C THR A 41 -7.87 -14.98 5.88
N ILE A 42 -7.68 -14.63 4.61
CA ILE A 42 -8.67 -14.78 3.56
C ILE A 42 -8.47 -16.15 2.91
N ASP A 43 -9.47 -17.02 2.98
CA ASP A 43 -9.42 -18.34 2.37
C ASP A 43 -10.20 -18.34 1.05
N VAL A 44 -9.49 -18.54 -0.07
CA VAL A 44 -10.06 -18.60 -1.42
C VAL A 44 -10.07 -20.04 -1.90
N LYS A 45 -11.26 -20.63 -2.02
CA LYS A 45 -11.45 -22.03 -2.40
C LYS A 45 -11.81 -22.16 -3.88
N PHE A 46 -11.02 -22.90 -4.62
CA PHE A 46 -11.27 -23.17 -6.05
C PHE A 46 -12.11 -24.43 -6.30
N GLY A 47 -12.17 -25.34 -5.33
CA GLY A 47 -12.80 -26.65 -5.53
C GLY A 47 -12.03 -27.53 -6.51
N ASN A 48 -12.74 -28.35 -7.29
CA ASN A 48 -12.11 -29.24 -8.26
C ASN A 48 -11.88 -28.53 -9.59
N LEU A 49 -10.64 -28.49 -10.02
CA LEU A 49 -10.22 -27.90 -11.29
C LEU A 49 -9.91 -29.00 -12.32
N LEU A 50 -10.49 -28.91 -13.50
CA LEU A 50 -10.09 -29.77 -14.60
C LEU A 50 -8.83 -29.22 -15.26
N ILE A 51 -7.74 -29.96 -15.21
CA ILE A 51 -6.41 -29.54 -15.70
C ILE A 51 -6.46 -29.01 -17.14
N ASN A 52 -7.21 -29.66 -18.02
CA ASN A 52 -7.37 -29.28 -19.43
C ASN A 52 -8.28 -28.08 -19.65
N LYS A 53 -8.90 -27.54 -18.60
CA LYS A 53 -9.76 -26.37 -18.63
C LYS A 53 -9.15 -25.15 -17.94
N ILE A 54 -7.92 -25.26 -17.44
CA ILE A 54 -7.19 -24.13 -16.87
C ILE A 54 -6.65 -23.30 -18.03
N ASP A 55 -7.29 -22.17 -18.31
CA ASP A 55 -7.02 -21.31 -19.47
C ASP A 55 -6.74 -19.84 -19.09
N GLY A 56 -6.64 -19.55 -17.78
CA GLY A 56 -6.40 -18.18 -17.28
C GLY A 56 -7.65 -17.29 -17.24
N THR A 57 -8.81 -17.86 -17.49
CA THR A 57 -10.12 -17.16 -17.37
C THR A 57 -11.13 -17.95 -16.56
N ARG A 58 -11.11 -19.25 -16.70
CA ARG A 58 -12.00 -20.14 -15.95
C ARG A 58 -11.58 -20.26 -14.51
N TYR A 59 -12.54 -20.62 -13.67
CA TYR A 59 -12.37 -20.83 -12.23
C TYR A 59 -11.94 -19.57 -11.46
N ALA A 60 -12.17 -18.38 -12.02
CA ALA A 60 -11.94 -17.13 -11.31
C ALA A 60 -12.78 -17.08 -10.04
N GLN A 61 -12.17 -16.75 -8.92
CA GLN A 61 -12.80 -16.56 -7.62
C GLN A 61 -12.57 -15.13 -7.15
N ASN A 62 -13.59 -14.53 -6.57
CA ASN A 62 -13.42 -13.26 -5.88
C ASN A 62 -12.61 -13.48 -4.61
N VAL A 63 -11.70 -12.55 -4.32
CA VAL A 63 -11.00 -12.48 -3.04
C VAL A 63 -11.81 -11.54 -2.14
N PRO A 64 -12.54 -12.06 -1.15
CA PRO A 64 -13.37 -11.24 -0.28
C PRO A 64 -12.46 -10.55 0.75
N TYR A 65 -12.17 -9.28 0.54
CA TYR A 65 -11.37 -8.50 1.50
C TYR A 65 -12.08 -7.20 1.85
N GLU A 66 -11.80 -6.74 3.05
CA GLU A 66 -12.33 -5.51 3.61
C GLU A 66 -11.20 -4.70 4.22
N ILE A 67 -11.20 -3.40 4.02
CA ILE A 67 -10.21 -2.50 4.62
C ILE A 67 -10.88 -1.77 5.77
N THR A 68 -10.29 -1.84 6.96
CA THR A 68 -10.75 -1.13 8.16
C THR A 68 -9.62 -0.28 8.70
N CYS A 69 -9.88 1.00 8.98
CA CYS A 69 -8.92 1.93 9.53
C CYS A 69 -9.37 2.40 10.93
N ASP A 70 -8.42 2.59 11.84
CA ASP A 70 -8.65 2.96 13.25
C ASP A 70 -9.03 4.43 13.46
N SER A 71 -8.86 5.26 12.46
CA SER A 71 -9.15 6.69 12.51
C SER A 71 -9.84 7.16 11.23
N THR A 72 -10.66 8.20 11.35
CA THR A 72 -11.28 8.91 10.21
C THR A 72 -10.49 10.15 9.79
N VAL A 73 -9.38 10.45 10.48
CA VAL A 73 -8.52 11.58 10.15
C VAL A 73 -7.83 11.28 8.82
N ARG A 74 -8.05 12.15 7.83
CA ARG A 74 -7.42 12.08 6.52
C ARG A 74 -6.78 13.42 6.22
N ASP A 75 -5.62 13.37 5.59
CA ASP A 75 -4.95 14.52 5.01
C ASP A 75 -4.98 14.37 3.49
N GLU A 76 -5.19 15.45 2.75
CA GLU A 76 -5.28 15.43 1.30
C GLU A 76 -3.99 14.95 0.61
N THR A 77 -2.87 14.98 1.34
CA THR A 77 -1.56 14.49 0.86
C THR A 77 -1.37 13.00 1.06
N MET A 78 -2.21 12.36 1.86
CA MET A 78 -2.14 10.92 2.12
C MET A 78 -2.90 10.13 1.06
N ALA A 79 -2.30 9.04 0.60
CA ALA A 79 -2.92 8.08 -0.31
C ALA A 79 -3.04 6.72 0.36
N LEU A 80 -4.22 6.10 0.27
CA LEU A 80 -4.38 4.70 0.64
C LEU A 80 -3.74 3.84 -0.43
N THR A 81 -2.87 2.93 -0.03
CA THR A 81 -2.15 2.05 -0.94
C THR A 81 -2.41 0.60 -0.60
N LEU A 82 -2.41 -0.23 -1.63
CA LEU A 82 -2.56 -1.68 -1.53
C LEU A 82 -1.35 -2.35 -2.18
N THR A 83 -0.65 -3.16 -1.42
CA THR A 83 0.54 -3.89 -1.87
C THR A 83 0.28 -5.39 -1.85
N LEU A 84 0.58 -6.05 -2.96
CA LEU A 84 0.50 -7.50 -3.08
C LEU A 84 1.91 -8.09 -3.08
N SER A 85 2.18 -9.06 -2.19
CA SER A 85 3.46 -9.76 -2.12
C SER A 85 3.26 -11.27 -2.01
N GLY A 86 4.30 -12.03 -2.38
CA GLY A 86 4.26 -13.48 -2.33
C GLY A 86 5.35 -14.11 -3.18
N SER A 87 5.36 -15.44 -3.26
CA SER A 87 6.26 -16.18 -4.14
C SER A 87 5.78 -16.09 -5.58
N VAL A 88 6.51 -15.35 -6.41
CA VAL A 88 6.16 -15.15 -7.84
C VAL A 88 6.39 -16.42 -8.64
N SER A 89 5.46 -16.77 -9.52
CA SER A 89 5.67 -17.86 -10.47
C SER A 89 6.71 -17.49 -11.53
N ASP A 90 7.41 -18.48 -12.06
CA ASP A 90 8.47 -18.29 -13.06
C ASP A 90 7.96 -17.92 -14.47
N PHE A 91 6.65 -17.94 -14.69
CA PHE A 91 6.03 -17.72 -16.00
C PHE A 91 5.02 -16.55 -16.04
N ASN A 92 4.63 -16.00 -14.89
CA ASN A 92 3.67 -14.90 -14.83
C ASN A 92 3.92 -14.02 -13.59
N PRO A 93 4.33 -12.75 -13.75
CA PRO A 93 4.65 -11.86 -12.61
C PRO A 93 3.46 -11.48 -11.74
N ALA A 94 2.24 -11.68 -12.22
CA ALA A 94 1.01 -11.46 -11.45
C ALA A 94 0.48 -12.76 -10.81
N ALA A 95 1.17 -13.89 -10.98
CA ALA A 95 0.75 -15.17 -10.44
C ALA A 95 1.61 -15.61 -9.26
N VAL A 96 0.94 -15.95 -8.17
CA VAL A 96 1.53 -16.61 -7.01
C VAL A 96 1.89 -18.04 -7.40
N ASN A 97 3.09 -18.45 -7.03
CA ASN A 97 3.52 -19.83 -7.22
C ASN A 97 2.71 -20.77 -6.31
N THR A 98 2.39 -21.95 -6.81
CA THR A 98 1.69 -22.98 -6.02
C THR A 98 2.63 -24.15 -5.68
N SER A 99 2.17 -25.05 -4.84
CA SER A 99 2.87 -26.31 -4.55
C SER A 99 2.95 -27.26 -5.76
N VAL A 100 2.16 -26.99 -6.83
CA VAL A 100 2.17 -27.78 -8.08
C VAL A 100 2.96 -27.04 -9.15
N ALA A 101 4.06 -27.64 -9.59
CA ALA A 101 4.94 -27.07 -10.62
C ALA A 101 4.16 -26.77 -11.92
N GLY A 102 4.30 -25.54 -12.43
CA GLY A 102 3.62 -25.08 -13.63
C GLY A 102 2.17 -24.60 -13.43
N LEU A 103 1.65 -24.64 -12.19
CA LEU A 103 0.40 -24.02 -11.80
C LEU A 103 0.69 -22.76 -11.00
N GLY A 104 0.00 -21.67 -11.29
CA GLY A 104 0.03 -20.42 -10.52
C GLY A 104 -1.38 -19.89 -10.29
N ILE A 105 -1.51 -18.98 -9.34
CA ILE A 105 -2.75 -18.24 -9.10
C ILE A 105 -2.52 -16.78 -9.44
N GLU A 106 -3.03 -16.34 -10.59
CA GLU A 106 -2.95 -14.95 -11.01
C GLU A 106 -3.92 -14.08 -10.21
N LEU A 107 -3.41 -13.00 -9.66
CA LEU A 107 -4.23 -11.99 -8.99
C LEU A 107 -4.54 -10.86 -9.99
N ARG A 108 -5.79 -10.43 -10.00
CA ARG A 108 -6.26 -9.27 -10.78
C ARG A 108 -6.99 -8.29 -9.90
N GLN A 109 -6.75 -7.02 -10.16
CA GLN A 109 -7.50 -5.90 -9.59
C GLN A 109 -8.32 -5.23 -10.70
N ASN A 110 -9.65 -5.16 -10.53
CA ASN A 110 -10.56 -4.64 -11.56
C ASN A 110 -10.28 -5.26 -12.96
N ASP A 111 -10.10 -6.58 -12.99
CA ASP A 111 -9.75 -7.38 -14.18
C ASP A 111 -8.39 -7.09 -14.83
N GLN A 112 -7.56 -6.22 -14.24
CA GLN A 112 -6.18 -5.99 -14.67
C GLN A 112 -5.21 -6.83 -13.80
N PRO A 113 -4.13 -7.40 -14.38
CA PRO A 113 -3.14 -8.14 -13.61
C PRO A 113 -2.57 -7.29 -12.46
N PHE A 114 -2.51 -7.86 -11.27
CA PHE A 114 -1.88 -7.24 -10.11
C PHE A 114 -0.53 -7.91 -9.87
N THR A 115 0.51 -7.29 -10.37
CA THR A 115 1.88 -7.82 -10.28
C THR A 115 2.32 -7.95 -8.82
N LEU A 116 2.87 -9.10 -8.45
CA LEU A 116 3.44 -9.29 -7.13
C LEU A 116 4.64 -8.37 -6.91
N GLY A 117 4.74 -7.84 -5.70
CA GLY A 117 5.73 -6.82 -5.34
C GLY A 117 5.34 -5.40 -5.76
N SER A 118 4.18 -5.21 -6.41
CA SER A 118 3.71 -3.87 -6.77
C SER A 118 2.73 -3.31 -5.73
N THR A 119 2.67 -1.97 -5.71
CA THR A 119 1.76 -1.18 -4.89
C THR A 119 0.87 -0.36 -5.79
N ILE A 120 -0.42 -0.32 -5.52
CA ILE A 120 -1.39 0.52 -6.21
C ILE A 120 -2.03 1.50 -5.23
N THR A 121 -2.33 2.70 -5.72
CA THR A 121 -3.17 3.65 -4.97
C THR A 121 -4.63 3.24 -5.13
N VAL A 122 -5.36 3.21 -4.04
CA VAL A 122 -6.77 2.82 -4.02
C VAL A 122 -7.63 3.93 -3.41
N ASN A 123 -8.88 3.99 -3.82
CA ASN A 123 -9.84 4.88 -3.23
C ASN A 123 -10.56 4.13 -2.09
N GLU A 124 -10.54 4.68 -0.88
CA GLU A 124 -11.16 4.10 0.30
C GLU A 124 -12.66 3.85 0.12
N GLN A 125 -13.34 4.72 -0.65
CA GLN A 125 -14.77 4.60 -0.93
C GLN A 125 -15.09 3.67 -2.11
N SER A 126 -14.06 3.27 -2.86
CA SER A 126 -14.18 2.42 -4.05
C SER A 126 -12.94 1.53 -4.16
N ILE A 127 -12.83 0.58 -3.24
CA ILE A 127 -11.73 -0.39 -3.27
C ILE A 127 -11.84 -1.31 -4.49
N PRO A 128 -10.72 -1.67 -5.13
CA PRO A 128 -10.76 -2.53 -6.32
C PRO A 128 -11.28 -3.93 -6.00
N VAL A 129 -12.02 -4.51 -6.93
CA VAL A 129 -12.39 -5.92 -6.85
C VAL A 129 -11.15 -6.77 -7.15
N LEU A 130 -10.79 -7.64 -6.21
CA LEU A 130 -9.72 -8.61 -6.41
C LEU A 130 -10.27 -9.96 -6.84
N LYS A 131 -9.63 -10.55 -7.85
CA LYS A 131 -9.91 -11.91 -8.33
C LYS A 131 -8.65 -12.75 -8.34
N ALA A 132 -8.80 -14.01 -7.96
CA ALA A 132 -7.77 -15.03 -8.06
C ALA A 132 -8.15 -16.01 -9.17
N ILE A 133 -7.24 -16.29 -10.10
CA ILE A 133 -7.51 -17.08 -11.29
C ILE A 133 -6.40 -18.12 -11.47
N PRO A 134 -6.72 -19.42 -11.56
CA PRO A 134 -5.72 -20.44 -11.87
C PRO A 134 -5.16 -20.27 -13.28
N VAL A 135 -3.84 -20.23 -13.38
CA VAL A 135 -3.10 -20.12 -14.64
C VAL A 135 -2.09 -21.26 -14.76
N LYS A 136 -1.89 -21.72 -15.99
CA LYS A 136 -0.97 -22.79 -16.28
C LYS A 136 0.16 -22.31 -17.17
N LYS A 137 1.40 -22.68 -16.83
CA LYS A 137 2.56 -22.45 -17.67
C LYS A 137 2.37 -23.19 -19.01
N SER A 138 2.67 -22.50 -20.11
CA SER A 138 2.60 -23.11 -21.44
C SER A 138 3.46 -24.37 -21.54
N GLY A 139 2.88 -25.44 -22.06
CA GLY A 139 3.56 -26.73 -22.17
C GLY A 139 3.72 -27.52 -20.87
N ALA A 140 3.29 -27.00 -19.74
CA ALA A 140 3.39 -27.74 -18.48
C ALA A 140 2.39 -28.90 -18.43
N SER A 141 2.86 -30.05 -17.92
CA SER A 141 2.01 -31.19 -17.55
C SER A 141 1.76 -31.13 -16.04
N LEU A 142 0.57 -30.68 -15.67
CA LEU A 142 0.17 -30.63 -14.26
C LEU A 142 -0.12 -32.03 -13.74
N LYS A 143 0.29 -32.28 -12.50
CA LYS A 143 -0.07 -33.50 -11.77
C LYS A 143 -1.40 -33.31 -11.03
N GLU A 144 -2.20 -34.35 -11.02
CA GLU A 144 -3.41 -34.41 -10.19
C GLU A 144 -3.05 -34.38 -8.70
N GLY A 145 -3.89 -33.74 -7.91
CA GLY A 145 -3.72 -33.62 -6.47
C GLY A 145 -4.14 -32.26 -5.93
N GLY A 146 -4.04 -32.08 -4.63
CA GLY A 146 -4.23 -30.78 -4.00
C GLY A 146 -3.12 -29.82 -4.33
N PHE A 147 -3.43 -28.52 -4.25
CA PHE A 147 -2.44 -27.45 -4.34
C PHE A 147 -2.72 -26.38 -3.31
N ASP A 148 -1.66 -25.72 -2.88
CA ASP A 148 -1.69 -24.59 -1.97
C ASP A 148 -0.89 -23.45 -2.57
N ALA A 149 -1.33 -22.22 -2.28
CA ALA A 149 -0.61 -21.00 -2.59
C ALA A 149 -0.91 -19.97 -1.50
N THR A 150 0.07 -19.12 -1.18
CA THR A 150 -0.09 -18.05 -0.21
C THR A 150 0.45 -16.74 -0.76
N ALA A 151 -0.25 -15.66 -0.47
CA ALA A 151 0.17 -14.30 -0.76
C ALA A 151 -0.18 -13.40 0.43
N THR A 152 0.46 -12.25 0.50
CA THR A 152 0.15 -11.21 1.49
C THR A 152 -0.40 -9.98 0.77
N LEU A 153 -1.53 -9.51 1.24
CA LEU A 153 -2.12 -8.25 0.84
C LEU A 153 -1.95 -7.28 2.00
N GLN A 154 -1.33 -6.13 1.75
CA GLN A 154 -1.03 -5.12 2.77
C GLN A 154 -1.66 -3.80 2.35
N VAL A 155 -2.19 -3.07 3.33
CA VAL A 155 -2.78 -1.76 3.14
C VAL A 155 -2.06 -0.74 4.03
N ASP A 156 -1.72 0.41 3.46
CA ASP A 156 -1.05 1.50 4.17
C ASP A 156 -1.56 2.85 3.68
N TYR A 157 -1.48 3.86 4.54
CA TYR A 157 -1.56 5.26 4.17
C TYR A 157 -0.15 5.84 4.04
N GLN A 158 0.14 6.46 2.88
CA GLN A 158 1.43 7.08 2.56
C GLN A 158 1.25 8.51 2.05
#